data_36488a004b7e2143405567dc58bc30af
#
_entry.id   36488a004b7e2143405567dc58bc30af
#
_cell.length_a   1.000
_cell.length_b   1.000
_cell.length_c   1.000
_cell.angle_alpha   90.00
_cell.angle_beta   90.00
_cell.angle_gamma   90.00
#
_symmetry.space_group_name_H-M   'P 1'
#
loop_
_entity.id
_entity.type
_entity.pdbx_description
1 polymer ?
#
loop_
_entity_poly.entity_id
_entity_poly.type
_entity_poly.pdbx_seq_one_letter_code
_entity_poly.pdbx_strand_id
1 'polypeptide(L)'
;VSLRLSCAALLCALAAPALAETPAYGPELEGFDYGWPVARFNFETQRQPMQMAYIDVHPDKPNGRTVVLLHGKNFCAGTWDTTLRTLRDAGYRVIAPDQIGFCKSTKPERYQYSFQQLAQNTHALLEKLGVKKATVIGHSTGGMLATRYALMFPDETEQLVMINPIGLEDWKAKGVPAQSVDAWYQRELKTSAQSIRKYEQNTYYAGQWKPEYDRWVTMLAGMYQGAGKEKVAWNSALLYDMIYTQPVVYEFGQLKMPTLLLIGNKDTTAPGKDAAPPEVQKTLGDYPALGKAAASAIPHATLVTFDDLGHAPQIQAPERLHKALLDGLNALK
;
A
#
# COMPACT_ATOMS: atom_id res chain seq x y z
N VAL A 1 25.61 -3.00 74.13
CA VAL A 1 25.30 -1.93 73.21
C VAL A 1 25.32 -2.55 71.80
N SER A 2 24.13 -2.89 71.28
CA SER A 2 23.95 -3.48 69.94
C SER A 2 23.48 -2.40 68.96
N LEU A 3 24.32 -2.08 67.98
CA LEU A 3 24.03 -1.18 66.89
C LEU A 3 23.17 -1.91 65.83
N ARG A 4 21.94 -1.50 65.62
CA ARG A 4 21.10 -1.97 64.49
C ARG A 4 21.34 -1.05 63.29
N LEU A 5 21.99 -1.58 62.25
CA LEU A 5 22.03 -0.92 60.92
C LEU A 5 20.69 -1.13 60.22
N SER A 6 19.95 -0.08 59.97
CA SER A 6 18.77 -0.14 59.06
C SER A 6 19.26 0.14 57.65
N CYS A 7 19.21 -0.86 56.76
CA CYS A 7 19.33 -0.66 55.33
C CYS A 7 18.01 -0.15 54.74
N ALA A 8 17.97 1.09 54.31
CA ALA A 8 16.89 1.63 53.50
C ALA A 8 17.14 1.22 52.04
N ALA A 9 16.32 0.33 51.51
CA ALA A 9 16.33 -0.02 50.12
C ALA A 9 15.63 1.07 49.31
N LEU A 10 16.41 1.76 48.49
CA LEU A 10 15.90 2.77 47.53
C LEU A 10 15.29 2.00 46.35
N LEU A 11 13.95 1.90 46.25
CA LEU A 11 13.25 1.43 45.06
C LEU A 11 13.33 2.54 44.00
N CYS A 12 14.21 2.42 43.03
CA CYS A 12 14.13 3.16 41.77
C CYS A 12 12.98 2.59 40.94
N ALA A 13 11.83 3.24 40.97
CA ALA A 13 10.75 3.00 40.01
C ALA A 13 11.22 3.47 38.62
N LEU A 14 11.58 2.54 37.77
CA LEU A 14 11.76 2.79 36.33
C LEU A 14 10.39 3.17 35.75
N ALA A 15 10.15 4.46 35.56
CA ALA A 15 9.00 4.93 34.78
C ALA A 15 9.18 4.41 33.35
N ALA A 16 8.34 3.45 32.94
CA ALA A 16 8.21 3.08 31.55
C ALA A 16 7.83 4.36 30.74
N PRO A 17 8.46 4.63 29.60
CA PRO A 17 8.06 5.76 28.78
C PRO A 17 6.60 5.58 28.41
N ALA A 18 5.77 6.54 28.79
CA ALA A 18 4.38 6.61 28.36
C ALA A 18 4.42 6.67 26.82
N LEU A 19 3.84 5.66 26.15
CA LEU A 19 3.61 5.72 24.72
C LEU A 19 2.81 6.99 24.45
N ALA A 20 3.34 7.88 23.62
CA ALA A 20 2.62 9.09 23.22
C ALA A 20 1.23 8.67 22.72
N GLU A 21 0.19 9.37 23.18
CA GLU A 21 -1.18 9.12 22.75
C GLU A 21 -1.25 9.19 21.23
N THR A 22 -1.84 8.18 20.58
CA THR A 22 -2.03 8.20 19.13
C THR A 22 -2.99 9.32 18.76
N PRO A 23 -2.60 10.28 17.92
CA PRO A 23 -3.46 11.38 17.51
C PRO A 23 -4.76 10.84 16.89
N ALA A 24 -5.88 11.52 17.13
CA ALA A 24 -7.12 11.25 16.45
C ALA A 24 -7.19 12.09 15.16
N TYR A 25 -7.15 11.44 14.02
CA TYR A 25 -7.36 12.09 12.72
C TYR A 25 -8.79 11.92 12.25
N GLY A 26 -9.26 12.80 11.37
CA GLY A 26 -10.56 12.66 10.73
C GLY A 26 -10.61 11.46 9.75
N PRO A 27 -11.82 11.11 9.27
CA PRO A 27 -12.00 9.97 8.36
C PRO A 27 -11.31 10.15 7.00
N GLU A 28 -11.04 11.38 6.58
CA GLU A 28 -10.23 11.72 5.40
C GLU A 28 -8.81 12.13 5.79
N LEU A 29 -8.31 11.57 6.90
CA LEU A 29 -6.96 11.78 7.41
C LEU A 29 -6.66 13.27 7.64
N GLU A 30 -7.67 14.04 8.03
CA GLU A 30 -7.52 15.44 8.41
C GLU A 30 -6.62 15.55 9.64
N GLY A 31 -5.69 16.49 9.58
CA GLY A 31 -4.69 16.69 10.63
C GLY A 31 -3.37 15.97 10.42
N PHE A 32 -3.28 14.99 9.51
CA PHE A 32 -2.00 14.39 9.15
C PHE A 32 -1.36 15.11 7.96
N ASP A 33 -0.12 15.54 8.12
CA ASP A 33 0.64 16.20 7.05
C ASP A 33 1.46 15.17 6.25
N TYR A 34 1.30 15.16 4.93
CA TYR A 34 2.11 14.35 4.01
C TYR A 34 3.52 14.90 3.79
N GLY A 35 3.74 16.18 4.11
CA GLY A 35 4.95 16.91 3.73
C GLY A 35 5.01 17.30 2.25
N TRP A 36 3.87 17.20 1.54
CA TRP A 36 3.66 17.54 0.15
C TRP A 36 2.34 18.29 -0.04
N PRO A 37 2.25 19.22 -0.99
CA PRO A 37 0.97 19.81 -1.38
C PRO A 37 0.00 18.72 -1.84
N VAL A 38 -1.22 18.74 -1.31
CA VAL A 38 -2.28 17.80 -1.68
C VAL A 38 -3.35 18.55 -2.44
N ALA A 39 -3.56 18.18 -3.67
CA ALA A 39 -4.64 18.68 -4.52
C ALA A 39 -5.89 17.79 -4.44
N ARG A 40 -7.01 18.29 -4.96
CA ARG A 40 -8.31 17.61 -4.93
C ARG A 40 -8.91 17.54 -6.33
N PHE A 41 -9.30 16.34 -6.74
CA PHE A 41 -10.05 16.08 -7.95
C PHE A 41 -11.50 15.75 -7.59
N ASN A 42 -12.42 16.63 -7.95
CA ASN A 42 -13.86 16.43 -7.74
C ASN A 42 -14.46 15.83 -9.01
N PHE A 43 -15.22 14.76 -8.86
CA PHE A 43 -15.89 14.07 -9.95
C PHE A 43 -17.14 13.35 -9.44
N GLU A 44 -17.96 12.86 -10.35
CA GLU A 44 -19.12 12.04 -10.02
C GLU A 44 -18.91 10.60 -10.49
N THR A 45 -19.20 9.64 -9.62
CA THR A 45 -19.19 8.22 -9.96
C THR A 45 -20.24 7.48 -9.15
N GLN A 46 -20.86 6.46 -9.73
CA GLN A 46 -21.94 5.69 -9.10
C GLN A 46 -23.07 6.60 -8.56
N ARG A 47 -23.36 7.72 -9.29
CA ARG A 47 -24.38 8.72 -8.96
C ARG A 47 -24.13 9.44 -7.62
N GLN A 48 -22.87 9.60 -7.25
CA GLN A 48 -22.42 10.24 -6.00
C GLN A 48 -21.24 11.18 -6.29
N PRO A 49 -21.18 12.34 -5.63
CA PRO A 49 -20.00 13.20 -5.69
C PRO A 49 -18.85 12.54 -4.92
N MET A 50 -17.68 12.53 -5.54
CA MET A 50 -16.44 12.03 -4.97
C MET A 50 -15.35 13.07 -5.06
N GLN A 51 -14.43 13.02 -4.11
CA GLN A 51 -13.22 13.82 -4.11
C GLN A 51 -12.01 12.90 -3.92
N MET A 52 -11.12 12.86 -4.91
CA MET A 52 -9.87 12.16 -4.86
C MET A 52 -8.75 13.14 -4.49
N ALA A 53 -8.06 12.86 -3.40
CA ALA A 53 -6.84 13.57 -3.03
C ALA A 53 -5.67 13.04 -3.85
N TYR A 54 -4.74 13.89 -4.22
CA TYR A 54 -3.52 13.47 -4.93
C TYR A 54 -2.37 14.44 -4.70
N ILE A 55 -1.16 13.92 -4.84
CA ILE A 55 0.09 14.67 -4.91
C ILE A 55 0.49 14.71 -6.39
N ASP A 56 0.87 15.88 -6.91
CA ASP A 56 1.39 16.07 -8.28
C ASP A 56 2.70 16.85 -8.20
N VAL A 57 3.79 16.19 -8.49
CA VAL A 57 5.14 16.74 -8.35
C VAL A 57 5.78 16.90 -9.72
N HIS A 58 6.23 18.11 -9.99
CA HIS A 58 6.94 18.44 -11.22
C HIS A 58 8.45 18.51 -10.98
N PRO A 59 9.26 17.96 -11.88
CA PRO A 59 10.72 18.04 -11.79
C PRO A 59 11.22 19.38 -12.28
N ASP A 60 12.36 19.84 -11.75
CA ASP A 60 13.04 21.05 -12.25
C ASP A 60 13.59 20.87 -13.68
N LYS A 61 14.00 19.64 -14.00
CA LYS A 61 14.52 19.26 -15.33
C LYS A 61 13.70 18.08 -15.88
N PRO A 62 12.61 18.35 -16.62
CA PRO A 62 11.73 17.29 -17.12
C PRO A 62 12.41 16.37 -18.12
N ASN A 63 12.21 15.05 -17.95
CA ASN A 63 12.59 14.04 -18.93
C ASN A 63 11.46 13.70 -19.93
N GLY A 64 10.32 14.38 -19.81
CA GLY A 64 9.13 14.20 -20.66
C GLY A 64 8.24 13.01 -20.24
N ARG A 65 8.59 12.25 -19.20
CA ARG A 65 7.84 11.07 -18.75
C ARG A 65 7.06 11.34 -17.47
N THR A 66 5.90 10.69 -17.35
CA THR A 66 5.05 10.75 -16.16
C THR A 66 5.01 9.39 -15.47
N VAL A 67 5.03 9.40 -14.15
CA VAL A 67 4.84 8.21 -13.30
C VAL A 67 3.60 8.40 -12.43
N VAL A 68 2.79 7.35 -12.31
CA VAL A 68 1.67 7.28 -11.38
C VAL A 68 1.97 6.24 -10.31
N LEU A 69 1.84 6.63 -9.03
CA LEU A 69 2.12 5.78 -7.87
C LEU A 69 0.82 5.34 -7.20
N LEU A 70 0.51 4.06 -7.24
CA LEU A 70 -0.69 3.47 -6.65
C LEU A 70 -0.34 2.74 -5.35
N HIS A 71 -0.84 3.27 -4.23
CA HIS A 71 -0.53 2.79 -2.89
C HIS A 71 -1.23 1.47 -2.52
N GLY A 72 -0.73 0.77 -1.51
CA GLY A 72 -1.36 -0.40 -0.91
C GLY A 72 -2.48 -0.07 0.08
N LYS A 73 -3.17 -1.10 0.60
CA LYS A 73 -4.35 -0.94 1.47
C LYS A 73 -4.06 -0.16 2.77
N ASN A 74 -2.94 -0.41 3.40
CA ASN A 74 -2.55 0.26 4.65
C ASN A 74 -1.63 1.48 4.41
N PHE A 75 -1.61 1.99 3.20
CA PHE A 75 -0.72 3.05 2.75
C PHE A 75 -1.53 4.18 2.09
N CYS A 76 -0.89 5.33 1.98
CA CYS A 76 -1.44 6.55 1.38
C CYS A 76 -0.43 7.14 0.38
N ALA A 77 -0.86 8.13 -0.39
CA ALA A 77 0.03 8.88 -1.27
C ALA A 77 1.27 9.42 -0.53
N GLY A 78 1.10 9.86 0.72
CA GLY A 78 2.20 10.37 1.55
C GLY A 78 3.28 9.32 1.87
N THR A 79 2.96 8.03 1.84
CA THR A 79 3.94 6.96 2.10
C THR A 79 4.96 6.80 0.98
N TRP A 80 4.72 7.42 -0.16
CA TRP A 80 5.63 7.48 -1.29
C TRP A 80 6.70 8.59 -1.18
N ASP A 81 6.84 9.28 -0.04
CA ASP A 81 7.69 10.48 0.14
C ASP A 81 9.07 10.34 -0.51
N THR A 82 9.83 9.30 -0.14
CA THR A 82 11.18 9.08 -0.71
C THR A 82 11.14 8.72 -2.19
N THR A 83 10.13 7.98 -2.64
CA THR A 83 9.94 7.63 -4.06
C THR A 83 9.56 8.85 -4.90
N LEU A 84 8.70 9.73 -4.37
CA LEU A 84 8.33 11.00 -5.00
C LEU A 84 9.57 11.87 -5.25
N ARG A 85 10.43 12.02 -4.24
CA ARG A 85 11.69 12.79 -4.35
C ARG A 85 12.62 12.17 -5.41
N THR A 86 12.86 10.86 -5.29
CA THR A 86 13.79 10.14 -6.19
C THR A 86 13.37 10.25 -7.66
N LEU A 87 12.09 10.04 -7.95
CA LEU A 87 11.57 10.10 -9.31
C LEU A 87 11.55 11.54 -9.84
N ARG A 88 11.16 12.53 -9.03
CA ARG A 88 11.23 13.95 -9.38
C ARG A 88 12.66 14.35 -9.75
N ASP A 89 13.63 13.99 -8.90
CA ASP A 89 15.04 14.34 -9.09
C ASP A 89 15.64 13.64 -10.32
N ALA A 90 15.05 12.50 -10.74
CA ALA A 90 15.36 11.81 -12.00
C ALA A 90 14.60 12.38 -13.22
N GLY A 91 13.86 13.48 -13.06
CA GLY A 91 13.21 14.21 -14.13
C GLY A 91 11.78 13.78 -14.47
N TYR A 92 11.15 12.88 -13.68
CA TYR A 92 9.77 12.46 -13.91
C TYR A 92 8.77 13.42 -13.27
N ARG A 93 7.67 13.72 -13.98
CA ARG A 93 6.44 14.18 -13.29
C ARG A 93 5.86 12.99 -12.53
N VAL A 94 5.50 13.19 -11.25
CA VAL A 94 5.03 12.10 -10.39
C VAL A 94 3.67 12.44 -9.80
N ILE A 95 2.68 11.57 -10.04
CA ILE A 95 1.32 11.70 -9.55
C ILE A 95 1.03 10.54 -8.59
N ALA A 96 0.62 10.85 -7.37
CA ALA A 96 0.26 9.85 -6.36
C ALA A 96 -1.14 10.13 -5.81
N PRO A 97 -2.19 9.47 -6.33
CA PRO A 97 -3.54 9.61 -5.78
C PRO A 97 -3.72 8.75 -4.51
N ASP A 98 -4.50 9.26 -3.56
CA ASP A 98 -5.21 8.44 -2.60
C ASP A 98 -6.46 7.88 -3.29
N GLN A 99 -6.61 6.57 -3.37
CA GLN A 99 -7.78 5.97 -4.01
C GLN A 99 -9.06 6.26 -3.20
N ILE A 100 -10.23 6.26 -3.86
CA ILE A 100 -11.52 6.36 -3.17
C ILE A 100 -11.63 5.24 -2.13
N GLY A 101 -12.05 5.59 -0.92
CA GLY A 101 -12.07 4.68 0.24
C GLY A 101 -10.84 4.77 1.13
N PHE A 102 -9.78 5.46 0.69
CA PHE A 102 -8.51 5.54 1.40
C PHE A 102 -8.15 6.97 1.83
N CYS A 103 -7.40 7.06 2.87
CA CYS A 103 -6.60 8.21 3.31
C CYS A 103 -7.32 9.57 3.21
N LYS A 104 -6.84 10.49 2.40
CA LYS A 104 -7.43 11.83 2.25
C LYS A 104 -8.55 11.92 1.21
N SER A 105 -8.94 10.81 0.58
CA SER A 105 -10.04 10.73 -0.38
C SER A 105 -11.36 10.36 0.28
N THR A 106 -12.47 10.65 -0.39
CA THR A 106 -13.83 10.33 0.06
C THR A 106 -13.97 8.85 0.43
N LYS A 107 -14.64 8.61 1.53
CA LYS A 107 -15.05 7.28 2.01
C LYS A 107 -16.57 7.17 1.95
N PRO A 108 -17.13 6.69 0.83
CA PRO A 108 -18.57 6.62 0.65
C PRO A 108 -19.21 5.51 1.51
N GLU A 109 -20.45 5.72 1.93
CA GLU A 109 -21.22 4.71 2.67
C GLU A 109 -21.73 3.59 1.76
N ARG A 110 -22.05 3.93 0.51
CA ARG A 110 -22.59 3.02 -0.49
C ARG A 110 -21.77 3.12 -1.76
N TYR A 111 -20.89 2.19 -1.95
CA TYR A 111 -20.01 2.15 -3.11
C TYR A 111 -19.66 0.72 -3.45
N GLN A 112 -19.83 0.36 -4.70
CA GLN A 112 -19.38 -0.93 -5.21
C GLN A 112 -17.93 -0.83 -5.62
N TYR A 113 -17.04 -1.27 -4.75
CA TYR A 113 -15.61 -1.31 -5.04
C TYR A 113 -15.29 -2.39 -6.07
N SER A 114 -14.50 -1.99 -7.06
CA SER A 114 -13.84 -2.92 -7.98
C SER A 114 -12.53 -2.31 -8.45
N PHE A 115 -11.57 -3.17 -8.82
CA PHE A 115 -10.32 -2.67 -9.42
C PHE A 115 -10.58 -1.92 -10.73
N GLN A 116 -11.61 -2.33 -11.50
CA GLN A 116 -12.04 -1.61 -12.68
C GLN A 116 -12.50 -0.19 -12.36
N GLN A 117 -13.31 -0.04 -11.32
CA GLN A 117 -13.81 1.29 -10.93
C GLN A 117 -12.67 2.18 -10.40
N LEU A 118 -11.75 1.64 -9.59
CA LEU A 118 -10.59 2.40 -9.11
C LEU A 118 -9.64 2.77 -10.26
N ALA A 119 -9.47 1.89 -11.26
CA ALA A 119 -8.71 2.19 -12.46
C ALA A 119 -9.36 3.31 -13.30
N GLN A 120 -10.68 3.27 -13.49
CA GLN A 120 -11.44 4.34 -14.16
C GLN A 120 -11.32 5.68 -13.42
N ASN A 121 -11.41 5.69 -12.09
CA ASN A 121 -11.24 6.90 -11.30
C ASN A 121 -9.83 7.48 -11.46
N THR A 122 -8.81 6.62 -11.46
CA THR A 122 -7.42 7.02 -11.71
C THR A 122 -7.24 7.57 -13.12
N HIS A 123 -7.81 6.90 -14.12
CA HIS A 123 -7.77 7.36 -15.51
C HIS A 123 -8.43 8.75 -15.67
N ALA A 124 -9.61 8.98 -15.08
CA ALA A 124 -10.28 10.26 -15.11
C ALA A 124 -9.43 11.39 -14.47
N LEU A 125 -8.69 11.08 -13.39
CA LEU A 125 -7.74 12.03 -12.82
C LEU A 125 -6.62 12.36 -13.82
N LEU A 126 -6.04 11.34 -14.48
CA LEU A 126 -4.94 11.53 -15.43
C LEU A 126 -5.39 12.30 -16.66
N GLU A 127 -6.59 12.04 -17.21
CA GLU A 127 -7.19 12.84 -18.27
C GLU A 127 -7.34 14.32 -17.85
N LYS A 128 -7.86 14.56 -16.63
CA LYS A 128 -7.98 15.92 -16.07
C LYS A 128 -6.65 16.65 -15.98
N LEU A 129 -5.56 15.91 -15.70
CA LEU A 129 -4.21 16.44 -15.59
C LEU A 129 -3.46 16.51 -16.95
N GLY A 130 -4.13 16.13 -18.04
CA GLY A 130 -3.56 16.13 -19.39
C GLY A 130 -2.49 15.06 -19.63
N VAL A 131 -2.49 13.99 -18.84
CA VAL A 131 -1.54 12.87 -18.96
C VAL A 131 -2.09 11.85 -19.95
N LYS A 132 -1.40 11.69 -21.08
CA LYS A 132 -1.80 10.76 -22.14
C LYS A 132 -1.18 9.36 -21.99
N LYS A 133 0.03 9.32 -21.45
CA LYS A 133 0.74 8.06 -21.17
C LYS A 133 1.51 8.18 -19.87
N ALA A 134 1.61 7.09 -19.12
CA ALA A 134 2.36 7.06 -17.89
C ALA A 134 2.99 5.68 -17.63
N THR A 135 4.09 5.67 -16.90
CA THR A 135 4.53 4.48 -16.18
C THR A 135 3.64 4.31 -14.93
N VAL A 136 3.00 3.17 -14.79
CA VAL A 136 2.12 2.89 -13.65
C VAL A 136 2.87 1.99 -12.66
N ILE A 137 3.07 2.50 -11.44
CA ILE A 137 3.76 1.81 -10.36
C ILE A 137 2.76 1.49 -9.26
N GLY A 138 2.63 0.22 -8.89
CA GLY A 138 1.75 -0.21 -7.82
C GLY A 138 2.46 -1.00 -6.72
N HIS A 139 2.17 -0.67 -5.47
CA HIS A 139 2.63 -1.42 -4.31
C HIS A 139 1.48 -2.19 -3.66
N SER A 140 1.71 -3.46 -3.30
CA SER A 140 0.70 -4.26 -2.59
C SER A 140 -0.63 -4.35 -3.36
N THR A 141 -1.76 -3.94 -2.77
CA THR A 141 -3.06 -3.80 -3.46
C THR A 141 -2.97 -2.85 -4.66
N GLY A 142 -2.12 -1.81 -4.58
CA GLY A 142 -1.83 -0.94 -5.71
C GLY A 142 -1.20 -1.69 -6.89
N GLY A 143 -0.53 -2.81 -6.67
CA GLY A 143 -0.05 -3.70 -7.74
C GLY A 143 -1.18 -4.42 -8.48
N MET A 144 -2.23 -4.88 -7.75
CA MET A 144 -3.45 -5.40 -8.39
C MET A 144 -4.16 -4.31 -9.20
N LEU A 145 -4.25 -3.09 -8.63
CA LEU A 145 -4.84 -1.95 -9.33
C LEU A 145 -4.03 -1.53 -10.56
N ALA A 146 -2.70 -1.49 -10.45
CA ALA A 146 -1.80 -1.19 -11.57
C ALA A 146 -1.95 -2.20 -12.71
N THR A 147 -2.05 -3.50 -12.37
CA THR A 147 -2.34 -4.57 -13.33
C THR A 147 -3.69 -4.33 -14.01
N ARG A 148 -4.73 -4.04 -13.24
CA ARG A 148 -6.07 -3.76 -13.81
C ARG A 148 -6.07 -2.51 -14.69
N TYR A 149 -5.38 -1.45 -14.27
CA TYR A 149 -5.21 -0.24 -15.07
C TYR A 149 -4.53 -0.55 -16.42
N ALA A 150 -3.41 -1.25 -16.37
CA ALA A 150 -2.65 -1.63 -17.56
C ALA A 150 -3.43 -2.52 -18.55
N LEU A 151 -4.30 -3.41 -18.03
CA LEU A 151 -5.18 -4.23 -18.85
C LEU A 151 -6.31 -3.40 -19.50
N MET A 152 -6.85 -2.40 -18.80
CA MET A 152 -7.93 -1.54 -19.32
C MET A 152 -7.43 -0.45 -20.26
N PHE A 153 -6.24 0.08 -20.01
CA PHE A 153 -5.64 1.20 -20.74
C PHE A 153 -4.24 0.86 -21.26
N PRO A 154 -4.10 -0.19 -22.09
CA PRO A 154 -2.77 -0.69 -22.51
C PRO A 154 -1.99 0.33 -23.36
N ASP A 155 -2.68 1.15 -24.16
CA ASP A 155 -2.05 2.14 -25.04
C ASP A 155 -1.58 3.39 -24.27
N GLU A 156 -2.10 3.59 -23.06
CA GLU A 156 -1.75 4.68 -22.15
C GLU A 156 -0.73 4.27 -21.08
N THR A 157 -0.49 2.97 -20.94
CA THR A 157 0.49 2.41 -19.99
C THR A 157 1.83 2.20 -20.69
N GLU A 158 2.78 3.10 -20.43
CA GLU A 158 4.11 3.03 -21.03
C GLU A 158 4.92 1.86 -20.47
N GLN A 159 4.88 1.69 -19.16
CA GLN A 159 5.53 0.62 -18.41
C GLN A 159 4.68 0.29 -17.18
N LEU A 160 4.70 -0.96 -16.74
CA LEU A 160 4.10 -1.42 -15.49
C LEU A 160 5.20 -1.78 -14.49
N VAL A 161 5.10 -1.26 -13.26
CA VAL A 161 6.00 -1.67 -12.17
C VAL A 161 5.18 -2.16 -10.99
N MET A 162 5.49 -3.33 -10.49
CA MET A 162 4.86 -3.90 -9.31
C MET A 162 5.88 -4.11 -8.19
N ILE A 163 5.68 -3.43 -7.06
CA ILE A 163 6.52 -3.51 -5.87
C ILE A 163 5.77 -4.36 -4.84
N ASN A 164 6.28 -5.54 -4.54
CA ASN A 164 5.62 -6.51 -3.64
C ASN A 164 4.09 -6.52 -3.81
N PRO A 165 3.58 -6.72 -5.04
CA PRO A 165 2.14 -6.74 -5.26
C PRO A 165 1.51 -7.88 -4.48
N ILE A 166 0.30 -7.70 -3.94
CA ILE A 166 -0.56 -8.83 -3.59
C ILE A 166 -1.32 -9.30 -4.85
N GLY A 167 -2.03 -10.43 -4.78
CA GLY A 167 -2.75 -10.97 -5.93
C GLY A 167 -1.87 -11.69 -6.94
N LEU A 168 -0.64 -12.07 -6.57
CA LEU A 168 0.19 -13.02 -7.32
C LEU A 168 -0.32 -14.46 -7.20
N GLU A 169 -1.30 -14.68 -6.33
CA GLU A 169 -2.00 -15.94 -6.10
C GLU A 169 -3.50 -15.68 -5.90
N ASP A 170 -4.35 -16.64 -6.23
CA ASP A 170 -5.78 -16.59 -5.88
C ASP A 170 -6.01 -17.35 -4.57
N TRP A 171 -6.27 -16.60 -3.51
CA TRP A 171 -6.48 -17.15 -2.17
C TRP A 171 -7.71 -18.07 -2.10
N LYS A 172 -8.78 -17.76 -2.85
CA LYS A 172 -9.99 -18.63 -2.93
C LYS A 172 -9.64 -19.99 -3.51
N ALA A 173 -8.92 -19.99 -4.63
CA ALA A 173 -8.50 -21.22 -5.31
C ALA A 173 -7.56 -22.06 -4.44
N LYS A 174 -6.80 -21.42 -3.56
CA LYS A 174 -5.91 -22.07 -2.59
C LYS A 174 -6.59 -22.51 -1.28
N GLY A 175 -7.89 -22.23 -1.10
CA GLY A 175 -8.66 -22.71 0.04
C GLY A 175 -8.73 -21.73 1.23
N VAL A 176 -8.41 -20.46 1.03
CA VAL A 176 -8.72 -19.42 2.03
C VAL A 176 -10.24 -19.23 2.08
N PRO A 177 -10.90 -19.38 3.24
CA PRO A 177 -12.35 -19.26 3.33
C PRO A 177 -12.81 -17.80 3.10
N ALA A 178 -13.95 -17.67 2.42
CA ALA A 178 -14.59 -16.36 2.27
C ALA A 178 -15.04 -15.83 3.64
N GLN A 179 -14.81 -14.55 3.85
CA GLN A 179 -15.35 -13.83 5.00
C GLN A 179 -16.38 -12.81 4.52
N SER A 180 -17.47 -12.64 5.28
CA SER A 180 -18.45 -11.60 4.96
C SER A 180 -17.87 -10.20 5.19
N VAL A 181 -18.43 -9.20 4.50
CA VAL A 181 -18.08 -7.78 4.73
C VAL A 181 -18.27 -7.41 6.21
N ASP A 182 -19.33 -7.93 6.87
CA ASP A 182 -19.55 -7.68 8.30
C ASP A 182 -18.46 -8.28 9.18
N ALA A 183 -17.95 -9.47 8.84
CA ALA A 183 -16.82 -10.07 9.57
C ALA A 183 -15.53 -9.22 9.41
N TRP A 184 -15.24 -8.74 8.20
CA TRP A 184 -14.15 -7.80 7.97
C TRP A 184 -14.35 -6.50 8.74
N TYR A 185 -15.56 -5.94 8.75
CA TYR A 185 -15.89 -4.72 9.49
C TYR A 185 -15.65 -4.87 11.00
N GLN A 186 -16.12 -5.98 11.59
CA GLN A 186 -15.89 -6.26 13.02
C GLN A 186 -14.40 -6.43 13.36
N ARG A 187 -13.62 -6.95 12.41
CA ARG A 187 -12.16 -7.04 12.54
C ARG A 187 -11.52 -5.65 12.48
N GLU A 188 -11.88 -4.83 11.50
CA GLU A 188 -11.36 -3.47 11.32
C GLU A 188 -11.66 -2.57 12.52
N LEU A 189 -12.84 -2.70 13.15
CA LEU A 189 -13.18 -1.98 14.38
C LEU A 189 -12.25 -2.26 15.56
N LYS A 190 -11.51 -3.38 15.53
CA LYS A 190 -10.54 -3.75 16.58
C LYS A 190 -9.12 -3.25 16.27
N THR A 191 -8.93 -2.55 15.15
CA THR A 191 -7.63 -2.02 14.75
C THR A 191 -7.11 -1.01 15.77
N SER A 192 -5.85 -1.14 16.13
CA SER A 192 -5.15 -0.28 17.10
C SER A 192 -3.71 -0.05 16.65
N ALA A 193 -3.05 0.98 17.17
CA ALA A 193 -1.62 1.25 16.91
C ALA A 193 -0.75 0.02 17.21
N GLN A 194 -1.04 -0.69 18.32
CA GLN A 194 -0.30 -1.89 18.69
C GLN A 194 -0.48 -3.03 17.67
N SER A 195 -1.72 -3.27 17.21
CA SER A 195 -1.99 -4.34 16.23
C SER A 195 -1.38 -4.02 14.87
N ILE A 196 -1.44 -2.75 14.43
CA ILE A 196 -0.80 -2.26 13.20
C ILE A 196 0.71 -2.47 13.29
N ARG A 197 1.35 -1.94 14.34
CA ARG A 197 2.80 -2.07 14.54
C ARG A 197 3.26 -3.52 14.52
N LYS A 198 2.56 -4.40 15.25
CA LYS A 198 2.88 -5.83 15.28
C LYS A 198 2.79 -6.47 13.89
N TYR A 199 1.73 -6.15 13.16
CA TYR A 199 1.54 -6.66 11.80
C TYR A 199 2.62 -6.16 10.84
N GLU A 200 2.89 -4.86 10.84
CA GLU A 200 3.88 -4.24 9.96
C GLU A 200 5.29 -4.75 10.27
N GLN A 201 5.67 -4.83 11.55
CA GLN A 201 6.97 -5.35 11.94
C GLN A 201 7.19 -6.76 11.40
N ASN A 202 6.21 -7.65 11.58
CA ASN A 202 6.35 -9.05 11.19
C ASN A 202 6.30 -9.25 9.67
N THR A 203 5.44 -8.48 8.98
CA THR A 203 5.10 -8.72 7.58
C THR A 203 5.80 -7.72 6.65
N TYR A 204 5.81 -6.42 7.01
CA TYR A 204 6.31 -5.38 6.12
C TYR A 204 7.82 -5.19 6.22
N TYR A 205 8.38 -5.40 7.41
CA TYR A 205 9.78 -5.10 7.70
C TYR A 205 10.59 -6.32 8.11
N ALA A 206 10.13 -7.54 7.76
CA ALA A 206 10.85 -8.80 7.99
C ALA A 206 11.27 -9.01 9.47
N GLY A 207 10.40 -8.65 10.41
CA GLY A 207 10.65 -8.74 11.86
C GLY A 207 11.44 -7.57 12.46
N GLN A 208 12.00 -6.68 11.64
CA GLN A 208 12.76 -5.51 12.09
C GLN A 208 11.83 -4.33 12.39
N TRP A 209 12.30 -3.42 13.26
CA TRP A 209 11.61 -2.15 13.51
C TRP A 209 12.61 -1.01 13.59
N LYS A 210 12.28 0.11 12.97
CA LYS A 210 13.03 1.35 13.05
C LYS A 210 12.09 2.48 13.48
N PRO A 211 12.59 3.51 14.21
CA PRO A 211 11.75 4.64 14.67
C PRO A 211 11.03 5.38 13.54
N GLU A 212 11.61 5.47 12.35
CA GLU A 212 11.01 6.13 11.20
C GLU A 212 9.71 5.48 10.71
N TYR A 213 9.44 4.20 11.07
CA TYR A 213 8.21 3.49 10.72
C TYR A 213 7.02 3.92 11.62
N ASP A 214 7.29 4.45 12.82
CA ASP A 214 6.24 4.88 13.76
C ASP A 214 5.30 5.93 13.15
N ARG A 215 5.80 6.77 12.24
CA ARG A 215 4.99 7.75 11.51
C ARG A 215 3.84 7.09 10.74
N TRP A 216 4.08 5.96 10.11
CA TRP A 216 3.09 5.26 9.29
C TRP A 216 2.07 4.52 10.14
N VAL A 217 2.51 3.95 11.25
CA VAL A 217 1.60 3.41 12.28
C VAL A 217 0.69 4.52 12.83
N THR A 218 1.25 5.67 13.18
CA THR A 218 0.50 6.83 13.69
C THR A 218 -0.51 7.34 12.66
N MET A 219 -0.12 7.42 11.40
CA MET A 219 -1.00 7.81 10.28
C MET A 219 -2.22 6.90 10.19
N LEU A 220 -1.99 5.60 10.13
CA LEU A 220 -3.07 4.62 9.97
C LEU A 220 -3.92 4.52 11.23
N ALA A 221 -3.31 4.37 12.40
CA ALA A 221 -4.00 4.23 13.68
C ALA A 221 -4.84 5.46 14.02
N GLY A 222 -4.36 6.66 13.67
CA GLY A 222 -5.05 7.92 13.95
C GLY A 222 -6.44 8.00 13.31
N MET A 223 -6.65 7.40 12.14
CA MET A 223 -7.97 7.32 11.51
C MET A 223 -8.95 6.43 12.30
N TYR A 224 -8.43 5.45 13.05
CA TYR A 224 -9.24 4.55 13.89
C TYR A 224 -9.44 5.09 15.32
N GLN A 225 -8.82 6.22 15.70
CA GLN A 225 -9.01 6.87 17.01
C GLN A 225 -10.09 7.96 16.98
N GLY A 226 -10.39 8.52 15.82
CA GLY A 226 -11.33 9.63 15.67
C GLY A 226 -12.79 9.20 15.51
N ALA A 227 -13.67 10.20 15.43
CA ALA A 227 -15.12 10.01 15.20
C ALA A 227 -15.45 9.32 13.86
N GLY A 228 -14.48 9.29 12.91
CA GLY A 228 -14.60 8.61 11.63
C GLY A 228 -14.30 7.12 11.64
N LYS A 229 -13.97 6.51 12.79
CA LYS A 229 -13.54 5.11 12.92
C LYS A 229 -14.45 4.13 12.18
N GLU A 230 -15.77 4.21 12.41
CA GLU A 230 -16.73 3.30 11.78
C GLU A 230 -16.74 3.44 10.25
N LYS A 231 -16.67 4.67 9.76
CA LYS A 231 -16.60 4.97 8.32
C LYS A 231 -15.32 4.43 7.67
N VAL A 232 -14.19 4.57 8.34
CA VAL A 232 -12.89 4.02 7.91
C VAL A 232 -12.94 2.51 7.91
N ALA A 233 -13.42 1.89 8.98
CA ALA A 233 -13.55 0.44 9.12
C ALA A 233 -14.49 -0.17 8.07
N TRP A 234 -15.62 0.51 7.78
CA TRP A 234 -16.56 0.07 6.76
C TRP A 234 -15.95 0.04 5.36
N ASN A 235 -15.32 1.15 4.94
CA ASN A 235 -14.66 1.20 3.65
C ASN A 235 -13.50 0.20 3.55
N SER A 236 -12.75 0.02 4.63
CA SER A 236 -11.68 -0.97 4.71
C SER A 236 -12.20 -2.40 4.53
N ALA A 237 -13.37 -2.72 5.12
CA ALA A 237 -14.02 -4.03 4.97
C ALA A 237 -14.47 -4.30 3.51
N LEU A 238 -15.10 -3.31 2.87
CA LEU A 238 -15.50 -3.40 1.46
C LEU A 238 -14.29 -3.59 0.54
N LEU A 239 -13.17 -2.95 0.86
CA LEU A 239 -11.91 -3.10 0.12
C LEU A 239 -11.27 -4.48 0.30
N TYR A 240 -11.40 -5.10 1.47
CA TYR A 240 -10.98 -6.50 1.66
C TYR A 240 -11.80 -7.46 0.81
N ASP A 241 -13.12 -7.26 0.75
CA ASP A 241 -13.99 -8.06 -0.11
C ASP A 241 -13.61 -7.92 -1.59
N MET A 242 -13.37 -6.69 -2.07
CA MET A 242 -12.85 -6.43 -3.41
C MET A 242 -11.53 -7.18 -3.67
N ILE A 243 -10.57 -7.08 -2.76
CA ILE A 243 -9.26 -7.72 -2.89
C ILE A 243 -9.43 -9.24 -2.99
N TYR A 244 -10.25 -9.84 -2.12
CA TYR A 244 -10.46 -11.28 -2.07
C TYR A 244 -11.22 -11.81 -3.29
N THR A 245 -12.23 -11.07 -3.77
CA THR A 245 -13.15 -11.53 -4.82
C THR A 245 -12.67 -11.29 -6.24
N GLN A 246 -11.66 -10.42 -6.46
CA GLN A 246 -11.24 -9.96 -7.78
C GLN A 246 -9.76 -10.26 -8.07
N PRO A 247 -9.37 -11.53 -8.23
CA PRO A 247 -8.00 -11.90 -8.56
C PRO A 247 -7.61 -11.36 -9.94
N VAL A 248 -6.34 -10.95 -10.10
CA VAL A 248 -5.77 -10.45 -11.36
C VAL A 248 -4.78 -11.43 -11.99
N VAL A 249 -4.34 -12.43 -11.24
CA VAL A 249 -3.30 -13.39 -11.64
C VAL A 249 -3.60 -14.12 -12.93
N TYR A 250 -4.86 -14.39 -13.22
CA TYR A 250 -5.30 -15.13 -14.42
C TYR A 250 -5.17 -14.33 -15.73
N GLU A 251 -4.94 -13.00 -15.62
CA GLU A 251 -4.86 -12.11 -16.78
C GLU A 251 -3.44 -11.62 -17.05
N PHE A 252 -2.44 -12.08 -16.30
CA PHE A 252 -1.04 -11.68 -16.47
C PHE A 252 -0.51 -11.89 -17.88
N GLY A 253 -0.92 -12.96 -18.55
CA GLY A 253 -0.54 -13.25 -19.94
C GLY A 253 -1.08 -12.26 -20.98
N GLN A 254 -2.01 -11.36 -20.59
CA GLN A 254 -2.59 -10.33 -21.47
C GLN A 254 -1.89 -8.98 -21.37
N LEU A 255 -0.94 -8.81 -20.41
CA LEU A 255 -0.16 -7.59 -20.27
C LEU A 255 0.76 -7.39 -21.47
N LYS A 256 0.67 -6.23 -22.12
CA LYS A 256 1.39 -5.93 -23.37
C LYS A 256 2.64 -5.06 -23.18
N MET A 257 2.70 -4.33 -22.08
CA MET A 257 3.76 -3.38 -21.81
C MET A 257 4.94 -4.02 -21.08
N PRO A 258 6.15 -3.46 -21.22
CA PRO A 258 7.28 -3.86 -20.39
C PRO A 258 6.92 -3.79 -18.92
N THR A 259 7.19 -4.86 -18.17
CA THR A 259 6.79 -5.00 -16.77
C THR A 259 7.98 -5.28 -15.87
N LEU A 260 8.12 -4.52 -14.78
CA LEU A 260 9.15 -4.71 -13.76
C LEU A 260 8.51 -5.22 -12.47
N LEU A 261 9.00 -6.35 -11.98
CA LEU A 261 8.64 -6.92 -10.67
C LEU A 261 9.78 -6.66 -9.69
N LEU A 262 9.51 -5.95 -8.60
CA LEU A 262 10.44 -5.69 -7.50
C LEU A 262 9.93 -6.41 -6.25
N ILE A 263 10.59 -7.50 -5.86
CA ILE A 263 10.06 -8.44 -4.84
C ILE A 263 11.03 -8.57 -3.67
N GLY A 264 10.58 -8.21 -2.47
CA GLY A 264 11.23 -8.57 -1.20
C GLY A 264 10.90 -10.02 -0.83
N ASN A 265 11.90 -10.86 -0.78
CA ASN A 265 11.75 -12.30 -0.59
C ASN A 265 11.30 -12.70 0.84
N LYS A 266 11.34 -11.77 1.81
CA LYS A 266 10.83 -11.98 3.18
C LYS A 266 9.36 -11.60 3.34
N ASP A 267 8.72 -11.14 2.28
CA ASP A 267 7.28 -10.88 2.30
C ASP A 267 6.48 -12.18 2.46
N THR A 268 5.47 -12.14 3.32
CA THR A 268 4.56 -13.27 3.59
C THR A 268 3.09 -12.84 3.54
N THR A 269 2.82 -11.69 2.92
CA THR A 269 1.47 -11.10 2.87
C THR A 269 0.52 -11.97 2.07
N ALA A 270 -0.56 -12.41 2.73
CA ALA A 270 -1.66 -13.11 2.09
C ALA A 270 -2.97 -12.76 2.81
N PRO A 271 -3.86 -11.94 2.22
CA PRO A 271 -5.15 -11.60 2.81
C PRO A 271 -5.98 -12.82 3.21
N GLY A 272 -6.48 -12.80 4.45
CA GLY A 272 -7.29 -13.90 4.99
C GLY A 272 -6.52 -15.15 5.41
N LYS A 273 -5.18 -15.15 5.32
CA LYS A 273 -4.34 -16.29 5.70
C LYS A 273 -4.61 -16.82 7.11
N ASP A 274 -4.86 -15.93 8.05
CA ASP A 274 -5.15 -16.27 9.45
C ASP A 274 -6.48 -17.02 9.66
N ALA A 275 -7.42 -16.92 8.72
CA ALA A 275 -8.68 -17.65 8.73
C ALA A 275 -8.60 -19.01 7.99
N ALA A 276 -7.51 -19.26 7.27
CA ALA A 276 -7.33 -20.49 6.53
C ALA A 276 -6.91 -21.66 7.43
N PRO A 277 -7.19 -22.92 7.06
CA PRO A 277 -6.65 -24.11 7.72
C PRO A 277 -5.13 -24.07 7.77
N PRO A 278 -4.49 -24.64 8.82
CA PRO A 278 -3.03 -24.57 9.00
C PRO A 278 -2.20 -25.11 7.83
N GLU A 279 -2.68 -26.13 7.14
CA GLU A 279 -2.05 -26.69 5.94
C GLU A 279 -2.09 -25.72 4.76
N VAL A 280 -3.19 -24.98 4.60
CA VAL A 280 -3.34 -23.94 3.57
C VAL A 280 -2.45 -22.74 3.90
N GLN A 281 -2.42 -22.30 5.17
CA GLN A 281 -1.57 -21.17 5.59
C GLN A 281 -0.11 -21.34 5.18
N LYS A 282 0.42 -22.58 5.22
CA LYS A 282 1.81 -22.87 4.85
C LYS A 282 2.11 -22.68 3.36
N THR A 283 1.09 -22.70 2.51
CA THR A 283 1.22 -22.56 1.06
C THR A 283 1.03 -21.13 0.55
N LEU A 284 0.67 -20.20 1.45
CA LEU A 284 0.33 -18.83 1.11
C LEU A 284 1.49 -17.86 1.38
N GLY A 285 1.67 -16.90 0.46
CA GLY A 285 2.64 -15.82 0.63
C GLY A 285 4.09 -16.27 0.45
N ASP A 286 4.36 -17.27 -0.39
CA ASP A 286 5.72 -17.64 -0.80
C ASP A 286 6.19 -16.70 -1.92
N TYR A 287 6.58 -15.47 -1.56
CA TYR A 287 6.96 -14.45 -2.53
C TYR A 287 8.12 -14.82 -3.45
N PRO A 288 9.17 -15.58 -3.01
CA PRO A 288 10.18 -16.08 -3.93
C PRO A 288 9.61 -16.94 -5.06
N ALA A 289 8.65 -17.81 -4.76
CA ALA A 289 7.98 -18.64 -5.76
C ALA A 289 6.96 -17.83 -6.56
N LEU A 290 6.15 -16.99 -5.90
CA LEU A 290 5.13 -16.16 -6.53
C LEU A 290 5.72 -15.14 -7.51
N GLY A 291 6.84 -14.50 -7.16
CA GLY A 291 7.55 -13.57 -8.05
C GLY A 291 8.05 -14.25 -9.32
N LYS A 292 8.62 -15.45 -9.21
CA LYS A 292 9.06 -16.24 -10.37
C LYS A 292 7.90 -16.67 -11.24
N ALA A 293 6.80 -17.14 -10.63
CA ALA A 293 5.60 -17.55 -11.36
C ALA A 293 4.98 -16.35 -12.12
N ALA A 294 4.88 -15.19 -11.49
CA ALA A 294 4.39 -13.98 -12.14
C ALA A 294 5.29 -13.54 -13.30
N ALA A 295 6.62 -13.54 -13.10
CA ALA A 295 7.58 -13.21 -14.16
C ALA A 295 7.48 -14.16 -15.36
N SER A 296 7.18 -15.43 -15.13
CA SER A 296 6.98 -16.42 -16.20
C SER A 296 5.63 -16.24 -16.90
N ALA A 297 4.62 -15.74 -16.22
CA ALA A 297 3.26 -15.56 -16.78
C ALA A 297 3.11 -14.25 -17.57
N ILE A 298 3.92 -13.23 -17.27
CA ILE A 298 3.88 -11.92 -17.92
C ILE A 298 4.86 -11.91 -19.11
N PRO A 299 4.41 -11.62 -20.35
CA PRO A 299 5.24 -11.79 -21.55
C PRO A 299 6.55 -10.97 -21.57
N HIS A 300 6.54 -9.78 -20.99
CA HIS A 300 7.68 -8.85 -21.02
C HIS A 300 8.10 -8.45 -19.59
N ALA A 301 8.21 -9.44 -18.71
CA ALA A 301 8.57 -9.20 -17.32
C ALA A 301 10.08 -9.27 -17.07
N THR A 302 10.55 -8.34 -16.24
CA THR A 302 11.85 -8.39 -15.57
C THR A 302 11.63 -8.52 -14.08
N LEU A 303 12.26 -9.49 -13.44
CA LEU A 303 12.18 -9.74 -12.00
C LEU A 303 13.48 -9.31 -11.32
N VAL A 304 13.36 -8.45 -10.31
CA VAL A 304 14.44 -8.11 -9.37
C VAL A 304 13.99 -8.51 -7.97
N THR A 305 14.82 -9.23 -7.25
CA THR A 305 14.52 -9.72 -5.89
C THR A 305 15.47 -9.13 -4.85
N PHE A 306 14.96 -9.01 -3.62
CA PHE A 306 15.71 -8.55 -2.45
C PHE A 306 15.57 -9.61 -1.35
N ASP A 307 16.62 -10.35 -1.05
CA ASP A 307 16.58 -11.54 -0.18
C ASP A 307 16.24 -11.24 1.29
N ASP A 308 16.48 -10.03 1.73
CA ASP A 308 16.37 -9.57 3.11
C ASP A 308 15.19 -8.60 3.35
N LEU A 309 14.47 -8.19 2.31
CA LEU A 309 13.38 -7.22 2.43
C LEU A 309 12.01 -7.88 2.53
N GLY A 310 11.10 -7.22 3.28
CA GLY A 310 9.71 -7.60 3.44
C GLY A 310 8.79 -6.95 2.43
N HIS A 311 7.54 -6.72 2.83
CA HIS A 311 6.45 -6.23 1.99
C HIS A 311 6.57 -4.76 1.55
N ALA A 312 7.28 -3.93 2.31
CA ALA A 312 7.40 -2.49 2.03
C ALA A 312 8.87 -2.07 1.75
N PRO A 313 9.51 -2.61 0.69
CA PRO A 313 10.93 -2.34 0.42
C PRO A 313 11.21 -0.87 0.13
N GLN A 314 10.24 -0.09 -0.40
CA GLN A 314 10.35 1.35 -0.63
C GLN A 314 10.48 2.17 0.66
N ILE A 315 10.09 1.60 1.79
CA ILE A 315 10.24 2.20 3.12
C ILE A 315 11.40 1.56 3.88
N GLN A 316 11.54 0.23 3.77
CA GLN A 316 12.55 -0.55 4.50
C GLN A 316 13.99 -0.26 4.03
N ALA A 317 14.19 -0.15 2.71
CA ALA A 317 15.48 0.08 2.07
C ALA A 317 15.32 0.95 0.81
N PRO A 318 14.93 2.24 0.97
CA PRO A 318 14.58 3.11 -0.15
C PRO A 318 15.69 3.26 -1.19
N GLU A 319 16.93 3.43 -0.78
CA GLU A 319 18.06 3.59 -1.70
C GLU A 319 18.26 2.37 -2.62
N ARG A 320 18.17 1.16 -2.06
CA ARG A 320 18.31 -0.09 -2.82
C ARG A 320 17.16 -0.29 -3.79
N LEU A 321 15.92 -0.06 -3.32
CA LEU A 321 14.75 -0.17 -4.16
C LEU A 321 14.78 0.87 -5.28
N HIS A 322 15.05 2.14 -4.95
CA HIS A 322 15.02 3.21 -5.94
C HIS A 322 16.12 3.06 -6.99
N LYS A 323 17.29 2.53 -6.62
CA LYS A 323 18.31 2.17 -7.61
C LYS A 323 17.77 1.13 -8.60
N ALA A 324 17.22 0.03 -8.11
CA ALA A 324 16.65 -1.01 -8.97
C ALA A 324 15.47 -0.52 -9.81
N LEU A 325 14.63 0.36 -9.24
CA LEU A 325 13.52 1.00 -9.94
C LEU A 325 14.04 1.86 -11.11
N LEU A 326 14.96 2.77 -10.87
CA LEU A 326 15.49 3.66 -11.91
C LEU A 326 16.26 2.88 -12.99
N ASP A 327 17.05 1.89 -12.60
CA ASP A 327 17.76 1.00 -13.55
C ASP A 327 16.74 0.27 -14.44
N GLY A 328 15.67 -0.26 -13.85
CA GLY A 328 14.59 -0.94 -14.57
C GLY A 328 13.83 -0.01 -15.52
N LEU A 329 13.43 1.18 -15.06
CA LEU A 329 12.73 2.18 -15.88
C LEU A 329 13.55 2.65 -17.08
N ASN A 330 14.88 2.60 -16.99
CA ASN A 330 15.78 2.95 -18.10
C ASN A 330 16.05 1.77 -19.04
N ALA A 331 16.03 0.55 -18.53
CA ALA A 331 16.27 -0.67 -19.32
C ALA A 331 15.03 -1.11 -20.12
N LEU A 332 13.84 -0.88 -19.59
CA LEU A 332 12.56 -1.20 -20.22
C LEU A 332 12.16 -0.10 -21.22
N LYS A 333 12.77 -0.09 -22.41
CA LYS A 333 12.45 0.85 -23.49
C LYS A 333 11.64 0.19 -24.58
#